data_1c94e427f8372a0616569704209f0c3b
#
_entry.id   1c94e427f8372a0616569704209f0c3b
#
_cell.length_a   1.000
_cell.length_b   1.000
_cell.length_c   1.000
_cell.angle_alpha   90.00
_cell.angle_beta   90.00
_cell.angle_gamma   90.00
#
_symmetry.space_group_name_H-M   'P 1'
#
loop_
_entity.id
_entity.type
_entity.pdbx_description
1 polymer ?
#
loop_
_entity_poly.entity_id
_entity_poly.type
_entity_poly.pdbx_seq_one_letter_code
_entity_poly.pdbx_strand_id
1 'polypeptide(L)'
;MIDRLGDHLVVNRDCVEAMGDLPDCSVDAIVTDPPYGIGMMGKKWDALPPGDDFAREALRVCKPGAYIVAFGGTRTVHRLTVALEDAGFEIRDTLHWCYWSGFPKSLDVSKAMDKAQGAEREVVARREQRVAFDPNRQGGGGWSAGEVLITAPATEAARQWQGWGTALKPAIEPAVMARKPLTGTVADNV
;
A
#
# COMPACT_ATOMS: atom_id res chain seq x y z
N MET A 1 0.03 4.34 -24.37
CA MET A 1 0.13 5.81 -24.68
C MET A 1 1.39 6.31 -24.05
N ILE A 2 2.16 7.10 -24.76
CA ILE A 2 3.43 7.69 -24.28
C ILE A 2 3.31 9.19 -24.48
N ASP A 3 3.35 9.95 -23.41
CA ASP A 3 3.27 11.40 -23.42
C ASP A 3 4.58 12.02 -22.92
N ARG A 4 5.09 13.03 -23.61
CA ARG A 4 6.29 13.74 -23.21
C ARG A 4 5.92 15.09 -22.56
N LEU A 5 6.37 15.29 -21.33
CA LEU A 5 6.18 16.52 -20.55
C LEU A 5 7.57 17.12 -20.26
N GLY A 6 8.06 17.98 -21.15
CA GLY A 6 9.42 18.50 -21.09
C GLY A 6 10.44 17.34 -21.19
N ASP A 7 11.30 17.21 -20.18
CA ASP A 7 12.30 16.13 -20.11
C ASP A 7 11.74 14.83 -19.49
N HIS A 8 10.46 14.81 -19.09
CA HIS A 8 9.81 13.64 -18.50
C HIS A 8 9.04 12.84 -19.53
N LEU A 9 9.02 11.53 -19.33
CA LEU A 9 8.25 10.58 -20.13
C LEU A 9 7.20 9.93 -19.24
N VAL A 10 5.92 10.06 -19.63
CA VAL A 10 4.80 9.39 -18.97
C VAL A 10 4.35 8.23 -19.83
N VAL A 11 4.44 7.02 -19.30
CA VAL A 11 4.09 5.78 -20.00
C VAL A 11 2.88 5.14 -19.33
N ASN A 12 1.73 5.16 -20.01
CA ASN A 12 0.51 4.52 -19.53
C ASN A 12 0.37 3.11 -20.11
N ARG A 13 1.00 2.13 -19.46
CA ARG A 13 0.85 0.69 -19.72
C ARG A 13 1.41 -0.12 -18.53
N ASP A 14 1.35 -1.43 -18.59
CA ASP A 14 1.99 -2.31 -17.60
C ASP A 14 3.48 -1.98 -17.46
N CYS A 15 3.95 -1.93 -16.21
CA CYS A 15 5.31 -1.47 -15.92
C CYS A 15 6.39 -2.50 -16.34
N VAL A 16 6.09 -3.80 -16.31
CA VAL A 16 7.01 -4.86 -16.75
C VAL A 16 7.22 -4.77 -18.26
N GLU A 17 6.09 -4.62 -19.01
CA GLU A 17 6.16 -4.39 -20.46
C GLU A 17 6.89 -3.09 -20.80
N ALA A 18 6.66 -2.02 -20.03
CA ALA A 18 7.32 -0.73 -20.25
C ALA A 18 8.82 -0.81 -20.01
N MET A 19 9.24 -1.51 -18.95
CA MET A 19 10.66 -1.74 -18.68
C MET A 19 11.32 -2.58 -19.79
N GLY A 20 10.59 -3.51 -20.41
CA GLY A 20 11.09 -4.31 -21.53
C GLY A 20 11.60 -3.49 -22.73
N ASP A 21 11.13 -2.25 -22.89
CA ASP A 21 11.61 -1.34 -23.94
C ASP A 21 12.86 -0.54 -23.53
N LEU A 22 13.23 -0.57 -22.26
CA LEU A 22 14.42 0.14 -21.77
C LEU A 22 15.69 -0.70 -21.97
N PRO A 23 16.83 -0.07 -22.31
CA PRO A 23 18.10 -0.77 -22.35
C PRO A 23 18.50 -1.33 -20.99
N ASP A 24 19.31 -2.37 -20.99
CA ASP A 24 19.98 -2.86 -19.79
C ASP A 24 20.82 -1.76 -19.15
N CYS A 25 20.87 -1.72 -17.83
CA CYS A 25 21.71 -0.79 -17.06
C CYS A 25 21.53 0.68 -17.49
N SER A 26 20.30 1.12 -17.73
CA SER A 26 19.96 2.50 -18.17
C SER A 26 19.31 3.37 -17.10
N VAL A 27 18.82 2.77 -16.00
CA VAL A 27 18.06 3.46 -14.95
C VAL A 27 18.93 3.70 -13.72
N ASP A 28 18.98 4.94 -13.26
CA ASP A 28 19.80 5.36 -12.11
C ASP A 28 19.15 5.02 -10.76
N ALA A 29 17.82 5.01 -10.69
CA ALA A 29 17.07 4.63 -9.49
C ALA A 29 15.61 4.29 -9.85
N ILE A 30 14.98 3.45 -9.04
CA ILE A 30 13.55 3.14 -9.11
C ILE A 30 12.90 3.56 -7.79
N VAL A 31 11.83 4.35 -7.87
CA VAL A 31 10.93 4.63 -6.74
C VAL A 31 9.53 4.24 -7.17
N THR A 32 8.88 3.35 -6.43
CA THR A 32 7.61 2.78 -6.85
C THR A 32 6.67 2.53 -5.69
N ASP A 33 5.37 2.71 -5.95
CA ASP A 33 4.26 2.32 -5.07
C ASP A 33 3.42 1.25 -5.79
N PRO A 34 3.89 -0.01 -5.80
CA PRO A 34 3.26 -1.09 -6.55
C PRO A 34 2.02 -1.64 -5.81
N PRO A 35 1.22 -2.50 -6.45
CA PRO A 35 0.14 -3.23 -5.75
C PRO A 35 0.63 -3.95 -4.50
N TYR A 36 -0.12 -3.84 -3.40
CA TYR A 36 0.28 -4.44 -2.11
C TYR A 36 -0.15 -5.90 -1.95
N GLY A 37 -0.97 -6.43 -2.85
CA GLY A 37 -1.50 -7.79 -2.75
C GLY A 37 -2.47 -7.98 -1.58
N ILE A 38 -3.22 -6.95 -1.24
CA ILE A 38 -4.20 -6.97 -0.15
C ILE A 38 -5.65 -7.05 -0.66
N GLY A 39 -5.83 -7.15 -1.99
CA GLY A 39 -7.14 -7.23 -2.63
C GLY A 39 -7.97 -5.97 -2.42
N MET A 40 -7.38 -4.79 -2.57
CA MET A 40 -8.05 -3.50 -2.32
C MET A 40 -9.37 -3.42 -3.11
N MET A 41 -10.48 -3.27 -2.37
CA MET A 41 -11.85 -3.18 -2.93
C MET A 41 -12.21 -4.33 -3.89
N GLY A 42 -11.60 -5.52 -3.74
CA GLY A 42 -11.81 -6.67 -4.62
C GLY A 42 -11.22 -6.50 -6.03
N LYS A 43 -10.34 -5.53 -6.23
CA LYS A 43 -9.72 -5.27 -7.54
C LYS A 43 -8.66 -6.32 -7.87
N LYS A 44 -8.74 -6.87 -9.08
CA LYS A 44 -7.82 -7.94 -9.54
C LYS A 44 -6.36 -7.49 -9.63
N TRP A 45 -6.12 -6.21 -9.94
CA TRP A 45 -4.76 -5.67 -10.04
C TRP A 45 -4.00 -5.65 -8.70
N ASP A 46 -4.72 -5.70 -7.57
CA ASP A 46 -4.13 -5.75 -6.23
C ASP A 46 -4.29 -7.14 -5.58
N ALA A 47 -4.44 -8.19 -6.37
CA ALA A 47 -4.59 -9.56 -5.86
C ALA A 47 -3.28 -10.13 -5.31
N LEU A 48 -2.15 -9.77 -5.91
CA LEU A 48 -0.81 -10.20 -5.52
C LEU A 48 0.15 -9.00 -5.55
N PRO A 49 1.17 -8.96 -4.66
CA PRO A 49 2.26 -8.01 -4.78
C PRO A 49 3.08 -8.32 -6.04
N PRO A 50 3.94 -7.38 -6.52
CA PRO A 50 4.86 -7.65 -7.62
C PRO A 50 5.69 -8.90 -7.35
N GLY A 51 5.78 -9.75 -8.36
CA GLY A 51 6.53 -11.00 -8.31
C GLY A 51 7.86 -10.92 -9.05
N ASP A 52 8.37 -12.12 -9.40
CA ASP A 52 9.67 -12.32 -10.01
C ASP A 52 9.86 -11.54 -11.32
N ASP A 53 8.83 -11.44 -12.17
CA ASP A 53 8.93 -10.76 -13.46
C ASP A 53 9.25 -9.27 -13.28
N PHE A 54 8.54 -8.60 -12.36
CA PHE A 54 8.82 -7.21 -11.99
C PHE A 54 10.25 -7.06 -11.45
N ALA A 55 10.64 -7.92 -10.49
CA ALA A 55 11.92 -7.83 -9.83
C ALA A 55 13.10 -8.05 -10.78
N ARG A 56 12.99 -9.01 -11.72
CA ARG A 56 13.99 -9.29 -12.74
C ARG A 56 14.15 -8.16 -13.74
N GLU A 57 13.03 -7.60 -14.24
CA GLU A 57 13.08 -6.46 -15.16
C GLU A 57 13.63 -5.22 -14.47
N ALA A 58 13.22 -4.94 -13.24
CA ALA A 58 13.79 -3.86 -12.42
C ALA A 58 15.29 -4.03 -12.24
N LEU A 59 15.77 -5.24 -11.94
CA LEU A 59 17.21 -5.53 -11.84
C LEU A 59 17.93 -5.32 -13.16
N ARG A 60 17.35 -5.79 -14.28
CA ARG A 60 17.94 -5.67 -15.60
C ARG A 60 18.20 -4.22 -16.00
N VAL A 61 17.16 -3.36 -15.84
CA VAL A 61 17.23 -1.96 -16.28
C VAL A 61 18.05 -1.08 -15.35
N CYS A 62 18.14 -1.40 -14.06
CA CYS A 62 18.96 -0.67 -13.10
C CYS A 62 20.45 -0.73 -13.48
N LYS A 63 21.17 0.40 -13.34
CA LYS A 63 22.63 0.43 -13.39
C LYS A 63 23.23 -0.32 -12.20
N PRO A 64 24.45 -0.86 -12.29
CA PRO A 64 25.17 -1.35 -11.12
C PRO A 64 25.22 -0.27 -10.04
N GLY A 65 24.93 -0.64 -8.78
CA GLY A 65 24.87 0.30 -7.66
C GLY A 65 23.57 1.11 -7.54
N ALA A 66 22.68 1.07 -8.54
CA ALA A 66 21.38 1.76 -8.50
C ALA A 66 20.48 1.21 -7.38
N TYR A 67 19.71 2.10 -6.76
CA TYR A 67 18.77 1.76 -5.70
C TYR A 67 17.34 1.59 -6.24
N ILE A 68 16.62 0.68 -5.61
CA ILE A 68 15.17 0.60 -5.69
C ILE A 68 14.57 0.87 -4.31
N VAL A 69 13.57 1.77 -4.26
CA VAL A 69 12.72 2.02 -3.09
C VAL A 69 11.29 1.65 -3.48
N ALA A 70 10.78 0.57 -2.91
CA ALA A 70 9.47 0.03 -3.25
C ALA A 70 8.58 -0.04 -2.01
N PHE A 71 7.45 0.69 -2.03
CA PHE A 71 6.46 0.66 -0.97
C PHE A 71 5.72 -0.68 -0.95
N GLY A 72 5.23 -1.06 0.22
CA GLY A 72 4.47 -2.30 0.39
C GLY A 72 3.56 -2.27 1.61
N GLY A 73 2.57 -3.15 1.61
CA GLY A 73 1.70 -3.31 2.77
C GLY A 73 2.41 -3.98 3.94
N THR A 74 2.12 -3.56 5.18
CA THR A 74 2.71 -4.15 6.40
C THR A 74 2.53 -5.67 6.51
N ARG A 75 1.53 -6.24 5.84
CA ARG A 75 1.23 -7.68 5.84
C ARG A 75 1.88 -8.46 4.71
N THR A 76 2.33 -7.78 3.65
CA THR A 76 2.75 -8.40 2.39
C THR A 76 4.13 -7.96 1.91
N VAL A 77 4.72 -6.91 2.50
CA VAL A 77 6.03 -6.38 2.13
C VAL A 77 7.14 -7.43 2.11
N HIS A 78 7.06 -8.43 2.98
CA HIS A 78 8.02 -9.55 3.00
C HIS A 78 8.09 -10.31 1.66
N ARG A 79 6.95 -10.44 0.93
CA ARG A 79 6.91 -11.10 -0.38
C ARG A 79 7.64 -10.27 -1.44
N LEU A 80 7.43 -8.95 -1.44
CA LEU A 80 8.15 -8.03 -2.32
C LEU A 80 9.65 -8.05 -2.02
N THR A 81 10.03 -8.07 -0.74
CA THR A 81 11.43 -8.16 -0.30
C THR A 81 12.08 -9.43 -0.83
N VAL A 82 11.43 -10.59 -0.67
CA VAL A 82 11.93 -11.88 -1.17
C VAL A 82 12.06 -11.86 -2.69
N ALA A 83 11.07 -11.34 -3.42
CA ALA A 83 11.14 -11.26 -4.88
C ALA A 83 12.32 -10.40 -5.36
N LEU A 84 12.60 -9.28 -4.69
CA LEU A 84 13.76 -8.44 -5.01
C LEU A 84 15.09 -9.15 -4.69
N GLU A 85 15.18 -9.82 -3.54
CA GLU A 85 16.37 -10.58 -3.14
C GLU A 85 16.63 -11.75 -4.09
N ASP A 86 15.61 -12.56 -4.41
CA ASP A 86 15.70 -13.70 -5.33
C ASP A 86 16.07 -13.27 -6.76
N ALA A 87 15.65 -12.07 -7.18
CA ALA A 87 16.07 -11.51 -8.46
C ALA A 87 17.57 -11.09 -8.48
N GLY A 88 18.19 -10.88 -7.32
CA GLY A 88 19.60 -10.53 -7.17
C GLY A 88 19.89 -9.14 -6.64
N PHE A 89 18.87 -8.40 -6.15
CA PHE A 89 19.12 -7.17 -5.39
C PHE A 89 19.69 -7.46 -4.00
N GLU A 90 20.54 -6.60 -3.51
CA GLU A 90 21.00 -6.57 -2.13
C GLU A 90 20.00 -5.77 -1.30
N ILE A 91 19.28 -6.40 -0.38
CA ILE A 91 18.42 -5.68 0.57
C ILE A 91 19.30 -4.86 1.50
N ARG A 92 19.05 -3.55 1.58
CA ARG A 92 19.88 -2.61 2.34
C ARG A 92 19.24 -2.13 3.61
N ASP A 93 17.93 -1.78 3.55
CA ASP A 93 17.18 -1.27 4.68
C ASP A 93 15.68 -1.33 4.42
N THR A 94 14.89 -0.96 5.45
CA THR A 94 13.45 -0.72 5.35
C THR A 94 13.14 0.69 5.83
N LEU A 95 12.61 1.52 4.95
CA LEU A 95 12.13 2.84 5.28
C LEU A 95 10.69 2.76 5.79
N HIS A 96 10.32 3.61 6.73
CA HIS A 96 8.97 3.67 7.26
C HIS A 96 8.37 5.05 7.02
N TRP A 97 7.34 5.10 6.18
CA TRP A 97 6.51 6.28 6.06
C TRP A 97 5.50 6.29 7.21
N CYS A 98 5.70 7.19 8.18
CA CYS A 98 4.85 7.26 9.38
C CYS A 98 3.71 8.26 9.20
N TYR A 99 2.49 7.89 9.61
CA TYR A 99 1.31 8.75 9.57
C TYR A 99 0.27 8.36 10.63
N TRP A 100 -0.57 9.31 11.04
CA TRP A 100 -1.64 9.08 12.02
C TRP A 100 -3.05 9.09 11.43
N SER A 101 -3.18 9.36 10.14
CA SER A 101 -4.46 9.44 9.43
C SER A 101 -4.97 8.09 8.89
N GLY A 102 -4.28 6.97 9.19
CA GLY A 102 -4.61 5.64 8.67
C GLY A 102 -6.03 5.20 9.02
N PHE A 103 -6.70 4.56 8.07
CA PHE A 103 -8.01 3.95 8.29
C PHE A 103 -7.87 2.62 9.03
N PRO A 104 -8.54 2.43 10.17
CA PRO A 104 -8.63 1.11 10.78
C PRO A 104 -9.46 0.19 9.88
N LYS A 105 -8.82 -0.84 9.31
CA LYS A 105 -9.51 -1.96 8.64
C LYS A 105 -9.99 -2.98 9.70
N SER A 106 -10.51 -2.47 10.81
CA SER A 106 -10.87 -3.22 11.99
C SER A 106 -12.38 -3.33 12.09
N LEU A 107 -12.89 -4.55 12.27
CA LEU A 107 -14.26 -4.77 12.64
C LEU A 107 -14.42 -4.45 14.13
N ASP A 108 -15.47 -3.71 14.50
CA ASP A 108 -15.89 -3.51 15.88
C ASP A 108 -16.52 -4.80 16.40
N VAL A 109 -15.83 -5.47 17.32
CA VAL A 109 -16.23 -6.79 17.83
C VAL A 109 -17.56 -6.70 18.58
N SER A 110 -17.75 -5.68 19.38
CA SER A 110 -18.99 -5.44 20.13
C SER A 110 -20.20 -5.30 19.21
N LYS A 111 -20.06 -4.50 18.13
CA LYS A 111 -21.14 -4.35 17.13
C LYS A 111 -21.40 -5.64 16.36
N ALA A 112 -20.37 -6.40 16.07
CA ALA A 112 -20.50 -7.69 15.37
C ALA A 112 -21.27 -8.71 16.24
N MET A 113 -21.02 -8.75 17.55
CA MET A 113 -21.72 -9.62 18.49
C MET A 113 -23.22 -9.30 18.59
N ASP A 114 -23.56 -8.03 18.78
CA ASP A 114 -24.98 -7.62 18.83
C ASP A 114 -25.69 -7.95 17.51
N LYS A 115 -25.04 -7.67 16.38
CA LYS A 115 -25.59 -8.01 15.05
C LYS A 115 -25.83 -9.52 14.89
N ALA A 116 -24.88 -10.36 15.34
CA ALA A 116 -25.02 -11.81 15.27
C ALA A 116 -26.17 -12.34 16.13
N GLN A 117 -26.50 -11.65 17.22
CA GLN A 117 -27.62 -11.97 18.12
C GLN A 117 -28.94 -11.28 17.73
N GLY A 118 -28.95 -10.51 16.63
CA GLY A 118 -30.11 -9.74 16.20
C GLY A 118 -30.55 -8.65 17.20
N ALA A 119 -29.64 -8.24 18.09
CA ALA A 119 -29.93 -7.25 19.12
C ALA A 119 -29.78 -5.82 18.55
N GLU A 120 -30.80 -4.99 18.79
CA GLU A 120 -30.79 -3.57 18.41
C GLU A 120 -30.02 -2.76 19.46
N ARG A 121 -29.13 -1.87 18.98
CA ARG A 121 -28.29 -1.00 19.82
C ARG A 121 -28.97 0.36 20.00
N GLU A 122 -29.02 0.85 21.21
CA GLU A 122 -29.47 2.20 21.51
C GLU A 122 -28.50 3.26 20.96
N VAL A 123 -29.04 4.28 20.30
CA VAL A 123 -28.25 5.44 19.84
C VAL A 123 -28.05 6.40 21.01
N VAL A 124 -26.84 6.50 21.54
CA VAL A 124 -26.53 7.34 22.70
C VAL A 124 -25.98 8.71 22.32
N ALA A 125 -25.41 8.84 21.11
CA ALA A 125 -24.93 10.12 20.60
C ALA A 125 -24.84 10.11 19.06
N ARG A 126 -24.72 11.32 18.50
CA ARG A 126 -24.50 11.54 17.06
C ARG A 126 -23.30 12.45 16.89
N ARG A 127 -22.44 12.17 15.91
CA ARG A 127 -21.27 12.96 15.59
C ARG A 127 -21.14 13.18 14.09
N GLU A 128 -20.93 14.41 13.71
CA GLU A 128 -20.52 14.70 12.33
C GLU A 128 -19.07 14.23 12.09
N GLN A 129 -18.88 13.51 11.03
CA GLN A 129 -17.55 13.03 10.63
C GLN A 129 -17.45 13.02 9.11
N ARG A 130 -16.21 13.18 8.60
CA ARG A 130 -15.89 12.83 7.21
C ARG A 130 -15.98 11.31 7.09
N VAL A 131 -16.96 10.80 6.35
CA VAL A 131 -17.28 9.36 6.37
C VAL A 131 -16.87 8.62 5.11
N ALA A 132 -16.73 9.29 3.97
CA ALA A 132 -16.34 8.67 2.73
C ALA A 132 -15.58 9.63 1.82
N PHE A 133 -14.67 9.09 1.04
CA PHE A 133 -14.06 9.79 -0.09
C PHE A 133 -14.92 9.52 -1.33
N ASP A 134 -15.48 10.56 -1.92
CA ASP A 134 -16.24 10.47 -3.16
C ASP A 134 -15.36 10.98 -4.32
N PRO A 135 -14.91 10.07 -5.19
CA PRO A 135 -14.07 10.43 -6.33
C PRO A 135 -14.83 11.20 -7.42
N ASN A 136 -16.18 11.15 -7.43
CA ASN A 136 -17.03 11.79 -8.44
C ASN A 136 -17.54 13.17 -8.01
N ARG A 137 -17.14 13.65 -6.83
CA ARG A 137 -17.56 14.98 -6.36
C ARG A 137 -17.06 16.06 -7.30
N GLN A 138 -17.95 16.96 -7.73
CA GLN A 138 -17.61 18.10 -8.58
C GLN A 138 -16.48 18.93 -7.93
N GLY A 139 -15.39 19.14 -8.67
CA GLY A 139 -14.22 19.88 -8.17
C GLY A 139 -13.02 19.02 -7.76
N GLY A 140 -13.02 17.72 -8.14
CA GLY A 140 -12.00 16.73 -7.74
C GLY A 140 -12.41 16.03 -6.45
N GLY A 141 -12.15 14.71 -6.34
CA GLY A 141 -12.60 13.88 -5.23
C GLY A 141 -12.47 14.52 -3.84
N GLY A 142 -13.41 14.28 -2.97
CA GLY A 142 -13.45 14.89 -1.65
C GLY A 142 -14.17 14.04 -0.61
N TRP A 143 -13.91 14.32 0.66
CA TRP A 143 -14.58 13.67 1.76
C TRP A 143 -16.00 14.20 1.91
N SER A 144 -17.00 13.31 1.99
CA SER A 144 -18.34 13.70 2.34
C SER A 144 -18.48 13.88 3.86
N ALA A 145 -19.19 14.91 4.28
CA ALA A 145 -19.68 14.99 5.66
C ALA A 145 -20.83 14.00 5.83
N GLY A 146 -20.84 13.30 6.93
CA GLY A 146 -21.92 12.37 7.28
C GLY A 146 -22.08 12.26 8.78
N GLU A 147 -23.25 11.82 9.21
CA GLU A 147 -23.54 11.57 10.61
C GLU A 147 -23.13 10.15 10.98
N VAL A 148 -22.34 10.01 12.03
CA VAL A 148 -21.99 8.73 12.62
C VAL A 148 -22.76 8.56 13.92
N LEU A 149 -23.57 7.50 13.98
CA LEU A 149 -24.30 7.12 15.17
C LEU A 149 -23.39 6.41 16.16
N ILE A 150 -23.30 6.95 17.36
CA ILE A 150 -22.63 6.29 18.49
C ILE A 150 -23.68 5.49 19.24
N THR A 151 -23.47 4.18 19.35
CA THR A 151 -24.44 3.27 19.95
C THR A 151 -23.85 2.56 21.17
N ALA A 152 -24.70 2.29 22.17
CA ALA A 152 -24.35 1.48 23.32
C ALA A 152 -24.44 -0.02 23.00
N PRO A 153 -23.62 -0.90 23.62
CA PRO A 153 -23.79 -2.35 23.51
C PRO A 153 -25.13 -2.81 24.08
N ALA A 154 -25.86 -3.65 23.34
CA ALA A 154 -27.15 -4.17 23.75
C ALA A 154 -27.02 -5.40 24.65
N THR A 155 -26.11 -6.33 24.28
CA THR A 155 -25.94 -7.61 24.97
C THR A 155 -24.77 -7.59 25.96
N GLU A 156 -24.77 -8.49 26.94
CA GLU A 156 -23.67 -8.64 27.90
C GLU A 156 -22.35 -9.03 27.20
N ALA A 157 -22.42 -9.93 26.23
CA ALA A 157 -21.26 -10.31 25.42
C ALA A 157 -20.68 -9.09 24.69
N ALA A 158 -21.53 -8.25 24.10
CA ALA A 158 -21.07 -7.04 23.41
C ALA A 158 -20.46 -6.00 24.36
N ARG A 159 -20.92 -5.93 25.63
CA ARG A 159 -20.33 -5.05 26.65
C ARG A 159 -18.89 -5.47 27.00
N GLN A 160 -18.66 -6.79 27.18
CA GLN A 160 -17.31 -7.31 27.48
C GLN A 160 -16.29 -6.97 26.39
N TRP A 161 -16.72 -6.88 25.13
CA TRP A 161 -15.86 -6.62 23.97
C TRP A 161 -15.97 -5.17 23.46
N GLN A 162 -16.53 -4.28 24.26
CA GLN A 162 -16.60 -2.86 23.88
C GLN A 162 -15.21 -2.26 23.75
N GLY A 163 -14.95 -1.57 22.64
CA GLY A 163 -13.66 -0.96 22.32
C GLY A 163 -12.64 -1.90 21.68
N TRP A 164 -12.96 -3.19 21.55
CA TRP A 164 -12.11 -4.14 20.86
C TRP A 164 -12.37 -4.19 19.35
N GLY A 165 -11.28 -4.28 18.59
CA GLY A 165 -11.30 -4.44 17.15
C GLY A 165 -10.49 -5.65 16.70
N THR A 166 -10.70 -6.08 15.46
CA THR A 166 -10.02 -7.24 14.86
C THR A 166 -8.66 -6.92 14.26
N ALA A 167 -8.30 -5.65 14.16
CA ALA A 167 -7.03 -5.21 13.59
C ALA A 167 -6.54 -3.90 14.21
N LEU A 168 -5.25 -3.69 14.18
CA LEU A 168 -4.66 -2.41 14.56
C LEU A 168 -4.89 -1.34 13.47
N LYS A 169 -4.97 -0.09 13.89
CA LYS A 169 -4.95 1.06 12.97
C LYS A 169 -3.56 1.13 12.33
N PRO A 170 -3.46 1.17 10.98
CA PRO A 170 -2.17 1.37 10.35
C PRO A 170 -1.59 2.75 10.68
N ALA A 171 -0.30 2.79 10.98
CA ALA A 171 0.43 4.01 11.32
C ALA A 171 1.71 4.18 10.49
N ILE A 172 2.06 3.17 9.70
CA ILE A 172 3.23 3.16 8.82
C ILE A 172 2.90 2.48 7.50
N GLU A 173 3.62 2.90 6.46
CA GLU A 173 3.82 2.15 5.23
C GLU A 173 5.32 1.86 5.11
N PRO A 174 5.73 0.57 5.09
CA PRO A 174 7.11 0.19 4.88
C PRO A 174 7.48 0.34 3.42
N ALA A 175 8.72 0.75 3.14
CA ALA A 175 9.31 0.69 1.81
C ALA A 175 10.63 -0.07 1.89
N VAL A 176 10.77 -1.11 1.07
CA VAL A 176 12.03 -1.84 0.93
C VAL A 176 13.01 -0.96 0.18
N MET A 177 14.21 -0.81 0.73
CA MET A 177 15.34 -0.20 0.05
C MET A 177 16.34 -1.29 -0.31
N ALA A 178 16.53 -1.52 -1.60
CA ALA A 178 17.46 -2.50 -2.13
C ALA A 178 18.38 -1.86 -3.17
N ARG A 179 19.51 -2.50 -3.45
CA ARG A 179 20.53 -2.01 -4.38
C ARG A 179 20.91 -3.11 -5.37
N LYS A 180 21.03 -2.77 -6.63
CA LYS A 180 21.70 -3.66 -7.59
C LYS A 180 23.17 -3.81 -7.19
N PRO A 181 23.74 -5.03 -7.19
CA PRO A 181 25.14 -5.25 -6.85
C PRO A 181 26.09 -4.31 -7.61
N LEU A 182 27.12 -3.87 -6.93
CA LEU A 182 28.17 -3.02 -7.53
C LEU A 182 29.01 -3.81 -8.53
N THR A 183 29.50 -3.12 -9.55
CA THR A 183 30.60 -3.61 -10.37
C THR A 183 31.87 -2.89 -9.91
N GLY A 184 32.74 -3.58 -9.18
CA GLY A 184 33.89 -2.96 -8.55
C GLY A 184 33.55 -2.21 -7.25
N THR A 185 34.12 -1.01 -7.09
CA THR A 185 33.91 -0.17 -5.90
C THR A 185 32.70 0.77 -6.05
N VAL A 186 32.27 1.41 -4.96
CA VAL A 186 31.25 2.46 -5.03
C VAL A 186 31.66 3.58 -5.97
N ALA A 187 32.92 3.97 -5.96
CA ALA A 187 33.44 5.03 -6.82
C ALA A 187 33.44 4.69 -8.33
N ASP A 188 33.42 3.40 -8.67
CA ASP A 188 33.31 2.95 -10.06
C ASP A 188 31.87 3.01 -10.61
N ASN A 189 30.87 3.24 -9.73
CA ASN A 189 29.44 3.19 -10.06
C ASN A 189 28.71 4.53 -9.85
N VAL A 190 29.44 5.64 -9.64
CA VAL A 190 28.87 6.99 -9.40
C VAL A 190 29.12 7.92 -10.58
#